data_4b01b29fb8ad4bca1ead82e90964e80e
#
_entry.id   4b01b29fb8ad4bca1ead82e90964e80e
#
_cell.length_a   1.000
_cell.length_b   1.000
_cell.length_c   1.000
_cell.angle_alpha   90.00
_cell.angle_beta   90.00
_cell.angle_gamma   90.00
#
_symmetry.space_group_name_H-M   'P 1'
#
loop_
_entity.id
_entity.type
_entity.pdbx_description
1 polymer ?
#
loop_
_entity_poly.entity_id
_entity_poly.type
_entity_poly.pdbx_seq_one_letter_code
_entity_poly.pdbx_strand_id
1 'polypeptide(L)'
;MQVKFPAMKLDRRSYEEQAVAVLGPQLFTDRRVLAVAPTGSGKTVMGSMLIANVKRWRRVLWLAHRTELIDQARTRLVNLGVQCGVQCAKYEQLHPEHVDRGAYCQVGSVQTIHRRGSLLDDVDLIVFDEAHRAMADTYQGIATAHPLAEVLGLTATPCRLDGRGLGDFFRVMNVLVKPSQLYGEDYLREPITYIEDEDEVMRGLRGAPTSGGDFTSASMRRAVDKPRLIGNVVRQAQKLAPGVPKVVYAATIEHSKKIASRFRKAGIAAAHLDGDTSAEDRARILDRLRDGTLEVVCNVDVLTEGWDLPALGAVVIARPTKSLSRLMHMIGRVQRAEGPRRKIVIDHGANCTRLQHIPGEDVAWTLEHGEPARPDAEVEPRLKTCIECSAMIRWTSAECPQCGAEQPTAKTRRQILDEQEAELVRLNRARFEKKRNELRKRAEKVAKERGLDMSWVERVVDGEMPRVP
;
A
#
# COMPACT_ATOMS: atom_id res chain seq x y z
N MET A 1 10.87 11.70 -21.86
CA MET A 1 12.22 11.12 -22.03
C MET A 1 12.70 10.64 -20.67
N GLN A 2 12.87 9.36 -20.48
CA GLN A 2 13.39 8.82 -19.20
C GLN A 2 14.92 8.95 -19.22
N VAL A 3 15.47 9.71 -18.28
CA VAL A 3 16.92 9.69 -18.05
C VAL A 3 17.24 8.41 -17.27
N LYS A 4 17.93 7.48 -17.90
CA LYS A 4 18.46 6.27 -17.23
C LYS A 4 19.68 6.67 -16.41
N PHE A 5 19.59 6.59 -15.09
CA PHE A 5 20.76 6.72 -14.23
C PHE A 5 21.65 5.49 -14.38
N PRO A 6 22.98 5.63 -14.45
CA PRO A 6 23.89 4.49 -14.39
C PRO A 6 23.76 3.80 -13.02
N ALA A 7 23.87 2.47 -13.00
CA ALA A 7 23.95 1.71 -11.77
C ALA A 7 25.24 2.07 -11.03
N MET A 8 25.16 2.90 -9.99
CA MET A 8 26.30 3.29 -9.16
C MET A 8 26.19 2.69 -7.77
N LYS A 9 27.36 2.39 -7.15
CA LYS A 9 27.44 2.11 -5.71
C LYS A 9 27.00 3.35 -4.95
N LEU A 10 25.94 3.20 -4.16
CA LEU A 10 25.34 4.30 -3.38
C LEU A 10 26.06 4.42 -2.04
N ASP A 11 26.81 5.50 -1.83
CA ASP A 11 27.19 5.97 -0.51
C ASP A 11 26.07 6.85 0.07
N ARG A 12 25.89 6.88 1.41
CA ARG A 12 24.74 7.49 2.10
C ARG A 12 24.41 8.96 1.74
N ARG A 13 25.28 9.64 1.04
CA ARG A 13 25.09 11.02 0.54
C ARG A 13 25.05 11.12 -0.98
N SER A 14 25.54 10.10 -1.69
CA SER A 14 25.81 10.24 -3.11
C SER A 14 24.56 10.33 -3.98
N TYR A 15 23.49 9.58 -3.68
CA TYR A 15 22.29 9.63 -4.50
C TYR A 15 21.44 10.90 -4.26
N GLU A 16 21.46 11.44 -3.04
CA GLU A 16 20.81 12.70 -2.71
C GLU A 16 21.49 13.87 -3.42
N GLU A 17 22.82 13.91 -3.42
CA GLU A 17 23.63 14.90 -4.14
C GLU A 17 23.47 14.78 -5.64
N GLN A 18 23.43 13.56 -6.17
CA GLN A 18 23.18 13.31 -7.59
C GLN A 18 21.77 13.75 -8.00
N ALA A 19 20.77 13.52 -7.15
CA ALA A 19 19.41 14.00 -7.38
C ALA A 19 19.40 15.54 -7.53
N VAL A 20 20.10 16.25 -6.66
CA VAL A 20 20.23 17.72 -6.72
C VAL A 20 20.94 18.16 -8.01
N ALA A 21 22.02 17.48 -8.40
CA ALA A 21 22.78 17.79 -9.61
C ALA A 21 21.95 17.60 -10.90
N VAL A 22 21.01 16.66 -10.90
CA VAL A 22 20.12 16.43 -12.05
C VAL A 22 18.92 17.37 -12.05
N LEU A 23 18.26 17.52 -10.90
CA LEU A 23 17.01 18.29 -10.80
C LEU A 23 17.21 19.78 -11.03
N GLY A 24 18.32 20.35 -10.57
CA GLY A 24 18.61 21.78 -10.71
C GLY A 24 18.64 22.26 -12.17
N PRO A 25 19.48 21.69 -13.05
CA PRO A 25 19.48 22.02 -14.49
C PRO A 25 18.15 21.72 -15.18
N GLN A 26 17.50 20.59 -14.88
CA GLN A 26 16.24 20.24 -15.52
C GLN A 26 15.10 21.20 -15.18
N LEU A 27 15.01 21.68 -13.96
CA LEU A 27 14.01 22.70 -13.59
C LEU A 27 14.18 23.97 -14.42
N PHE A 28 15.43 24.33 -14.71
CA PHE A 28 15.70 25.48 -15.56
C PHE A 28 15.21 25.29 -17.00
N THR A 29 15.37 24.09 -17.57
CA THR A 29 15.00 23.79 -18.97
C THR A 29 13.53 23.44 -19.14
N ASP A 30 13.02 22.55 -18.28
CA ASP A 30 11.70 21.92 -18.45
C ASP A 30 10.61 22.57 -17.61
N ARG A 31 10.98 23.34 -16.59
CA ARG A 31 10.16 24.14 -15.67
C ARG A 31 9.17 23.33 -14.81
N ARG A 32 8.75 22.14 -15.21
CA ARG A 32 7.82 21.26 -14.46
C ARG A 32 8.37 19.85 -14.40
N VAL A 33 9.07 19.55 -13.32
CA VAL A 33 9.83 18.31 -13.13
C VAL A 33 9.23 17.50 -11.99
N LEU A 34 9.00 16.21 -12.22
CA LEU A 34 8.55 15.26 -11.21
C LEU A 34 9.72 14.39 -10.78
N ALA A 35 10.04 14.42 -9.50
CA ALA A 35 11.06 13.58 -8.87
C ALA A 35 10.38 12.43 -8.12
N VAL A 36 10.71 11.20 -8.50
CA VAL A 36 10.14 9.97 -7.97
C VAL A 36 11.18 9.22 -7.17
N ALA A 37 10.88 8.93 -5.90
CA ALA A 37 11.71 8.11 -5.04
C ALA A 37 10.84 7.41 -3.98
N PRO A 38 11.15 6.18 -3.55
CA PRO A 38 10.34 5.40 -2.62
C PRO A 38 10.01 6.14 -1.32
N THR A 39 8.95 5.71 -0.63
CA THR A 39 8.68 6.19 0.72
C THR A 39 9.88 5.84 1.61
N GLY A 40 10.41 6.83 2.32
CA GLY A 40 11.57 6.61 3.17
C GLY A 40 12.93 6.89 2.54
N SER A 41 12.97 7.19 1.25
CA SER A 41 14.22 7.50 0.53
C SER A 41 14.79 8.90 0.77
N GLY A 42 14.18 9.74 1.58
CA GLY A 42 14.66 11.11 1.81
C GLY A 42 14.20 12.16 0.79
N LYS A 43 13.06 12.00 0.12
CA LYS A 43 12.51 12.98 -0.83
C LYS A 43 12.53 14.42 -0.31
N THR A 44 12.05 14.62 0.92
CA THR A 44 12.05 15.94 1.58
C THR A 44 13.47 16.46 1.79
N VAL A 45 14.44 15.57 2.08
CA VAL A 45 15.86 15.94 2.20
C VAL A 45 16.40 16.40 0.85
N MET A 46 16.17 15.63 -0.22
CA MET A 46 16.61 16.00 -1.58
C MET A 46 16.05 17.34 -2.04
N GLY A 47 14.75 17.59 -1.86
CA GLY A 47 14.12 18.88 -2.16
C GLY A 47 14.69 20.04 -1.32
N SER A 48 14.94 19.81 -0.03
CA SER A 48 15.54 20.81 0.87
C SER A 48 17.00 21.11 0.50
N MET A 49 17.80 20.08 0.16
CA MET A 49 19.18 20.25 -0.34
C MET A 49 19.20 21.01 -1.67
N LEU A 50 18.25 20.76 -2.55
CA LEU A 50 18.13 21.50 -3.81
C LEU A 50 17.94 23.00 -3.54
N ILE A 51 17.03 23.38 -2.64
CA ILE A 51 16.79 24.78 -2.26
C ILE A 51 18.02 25.40 -1.61
N ALA A 52 18.69 24.68 -0.70
CA ALA A 52 19.87 25.17 -0.01
C ALA A 52 21.08 25.42 -0.95
N ASN A 53 21.26 24.58 -1.97
CA ASN A 53 22.42 24.59 -2.86
C ASN A 53 22.23 25.45 -4.13
N VAL A 54 21.00 25.54 -4.65
CA VAL A 54 20.73 26.29 -5.89
C VAL A 54 20.31 27.72 -5.57
N LYS A 55 21.24 28.66 -5.76
CA LYS A 55 21.09 30.07 -5.31
C LYS A 55 20.30 30.97 -6.26
N ARG A 56 19.78 30.46 -7.41
CA ARG A 56 19.05 31.31 -8.38
C ARG A 56 17.64 31.67 -7.92
N TRP A 57 17.04 30.86 -7.02
CA TRP A 57 15.71 31.13 -6.50
C TRP A 57 15.78 32.07 -5.30
N ARG A 58 15.06 33.19 -5.40
CA ARG A 58 14.94 34.20 -4.35
C ARG A 58 13.69 34.01 -3.51
N ARG A 59 12.65 33.40 -4.10
CA ARG A 59 11.35 33.18 -3.48
C ARG A 59 10.88 31.75 -3.76
N VAL A 60 10.80 30.97 -2.72
CA VAL A 60 10.45 29.53 -2.79
C VAL A 60 9.19 29.26 -2.01
N LEU A 61 8.25 28.53 -2.59
CA LEU A 61 7.02 28.08 -1.96
C LEU A 61 7.00 26.55 -1.91
N TRP A 62 7.16 26.00 -0.71
CA TRP A 62 7.01 24.56 -0.46
C TRP A 62 5.59 24.25 -0.01
N LEU A 63 4.89 23.36 -0.69
CA LEU A 63 3.49 23.04 -0.45
C LEU A 63 3.32 21.60 0.01
N ALA A 64 2.64 21.46 1.13
CA ALA A 64 2.20 20.17 1.67
C ALA A 64 0.73 20.23 2.11
N HIS A 65 0.07 19.08 2.18
CA HIS A 65 -1.36 19.01 2.51
C HIS A 65 -1.63 18.63 3.97
N ARG A 66 -0.61 18.26 4.75
CA ARG A 66 -0.69 17.89 6.18
C ARG A 66 0.27 18.71 7.02
N THR A 67 -0.14 19.01 8.24
CA THR A 67 0.64 19.78 9.21
C THR A 67 1.97 19.08 9.54
N GLU A 68 1.96 17.76 9.64
CA GLU A 68 3.14 16.95 9.93
C GLU A 68 4.20 17.04 8.82
N LEU A 69 3.77 17.10 7.55
CA LEU A 69 4.68 17.29 6.40
C LEU A 69 5.24 18.71 6.37
N ILE A 70 4.46 19.72 6.78
CA ILE A 70 4.91 21.10 6.90
C ILE A 70 6.03 21.21 7.94
N ASP A 71 5.82 20.62 9.12
CA ASP A 71 6.81 20.61 10.18
C ASP A 71 8.11 19.90 9.76
N GLN A 72 7.99 18.74 9.12
CA GLN A 72 9.15 18.00 8.59
C GLN A 72 9.92 18.79 7.55
N ALA A 73 9.25 19.41 6.57
CA ALA A 73 9.89 20.21 5.54
C ALA A 73 10.59 21.42 6.14
N ARG A 74 9.91 22.17 6.99
CA ARG A 74 10.49 23.32 7.69
C ARG A 74 11.73 22.94 8.49
N THR A 75 11.63 21.90 9.32
CA THR A 75 12.75 21.43 10.15
C THR A 75 13.96 21.06 9.29
N ARG A 76 13.75 20.38 8.15
CA ARG A 76 14.84 20.02 7.22
C ARG A 76 15.47 21.24 6.58
N LEU A 77 14.67 22.19 6.10
CA LEU A 77 15.14 23.42 5.49
C LEU A 77 15.97 24.25 6.48
N VAL A 78 15.47 24.46 7.69
CA VAL A 78 16.17 25.21 8.75
C VAL A 78 17.49 24.53 9.13
N ASN A 79 17.54 23.21 9.26
CA ASN A 79 18.76 22.46 9.55
C ASN A 79 19.82 22.55 8.44
N LEU A 80 19.41 22.91 7.20
CA LEU A 80 20.30 23.19 6.09
C LEU A 80 20.64 24.68 5.95
N GLY A 81 20.25 25.52 6.92
CA GLY A 81 20.53 26.96 6.94
C GLY A 81 19.61 27.78 6.03
N VAL A 82 18.46 27.23 5.62
CA VAL A 82 17.45 27.95 4.81
C VAL A 82 16.55 28.74 5.75
N GLN A 83 16.49 30.08 5.56
CA GLN A 83 15.53 30.91 6.26
C GLN A 83 14.11 30.55 5.78
N CYS A 84 13.26 30.12 6.71
CA CYS A 84 12.01 29.49 6.40
C CYS A 84 10.85 29.96 7.29
N GLY A 85 9.81 30.50 6.68
CA GLY A 85 8.55 30.85 7.33
C GLY A 85 7.44 29.81 7.05
N VAL A 86 6.35 29.85 7.83
CA VAL A 86 5.21 28.95 7.66
C VAL A 86 3.94 29.70 7.31
N GLN A 87 3.17 29.16 6.35
CA GLN A 87 1.84 29.61 5.96
C GLN A 87 0.82 28.47 6.11
N CYS A 88 0.46 28.15 7.34
CA CYS A 88 -0.54 27.13 7.66
C CYS A 88 -1.36 27.54 8.87
N ALA A 89 -2.64 27.85 8.66
CA ALA A 89 -3.51 28.41 9.70
C ALA A 89 -3.50 27.64 11.03
N LYS A 90 -3.56 26.31 10.95
CA LYS A 90 -3.52 25.45 12.13
C LYS A 90 -2.15 25.43 12.81
N TYR A 91 -1.08 25.42 12.03
CA TYR A 91 0.29 25.39 12.52
C TYR A 91 0.69 26.75 13.14
N GLU A 92 0.27 27.85 12.53
CA GLU A 92 0.52 29.21 13.01
C GLU A 92 -0.06 29.47 14.41
N GLN A 93 -1.19 28.83 14.73
CA GLN A 93 -1.80 28.91 16.06
C GLN A 93 -0.99 28.18 17.14
N LEU A 94 -0.34 27.08 16.78
CA LEU A 94 0.44 26.25 17.70
C LEU A 94 1.90 26.76 17.82
N HIS A 95 2.42 27.36 16.76
CA HIS A 95 3.82 27.76 16.59
C HIS A 95 3.91 29.16 15.98
N PRO A 96 3.41 30.22 16.67
CA PRO A 96 3.48 31.58 16.16
C PRO A 96 4.90 32.07 15.92
N GLU A 97 5.90 31.53 16.64
CA GLU A 97 7.33 31.81 16.49
C GLU A 97 7.90 31.35 15.12
N HIS A 98 7.22 30.49 14.42
CA HIS A 98 7.62 30.01 13.08
C HIS A 98 7.03 30.85 11.95
N VAL A 99 6.23 31.87 12.27
CA VAL A 99 5.64 32.77 11.26
C VAL A 99 6.63 33.87 10.91
N ASP A 100 7.52 33.58 9.97
CA ASP A 100 8.41 34.59 9.37
C ASP A 100 7.94 34.94 7.96
N ARG A 101 7.21 36.04 7.83
CA ARG A 101 6.65 36.53 6.55
C ARG A 101 7.72 37.06 5.62
N GLY A 102 8.89 37.43 6.11
CA GLY A 102 10.03 37.92 5.35
C GLY A 102 10.95 36.82 4.82
N ALA A 103 10.80 35.59 5.29
CA ALA A 103 11.62 34.49 4.83
C ALA A 103 11.43 34.23 3.32
N TYR A 104 12.55 34.05 2.62
CA TYR A 104 12.51 33.76 1.19
C TYR A 104 11.92 32.38 0.84
N CYS A 105 11.95 31.45 1.75
CA CYS A 105 11.29 30.14 1.63
C CYS A 105 10.06 30.11 2.54
N GLN A 106 8.89 29.86 1.97
CA GLN A 106 7.65 29.68 2.72
C GLN A 106 7.18 28.24 2.60
N VAL A 107 6.96 27.58 3.75
CA VAL A 107 6.34 26.25 3.78
C VAL A 107 4.85 26.41 4.08
N GLY A 108 4.00 26.03 3.12
CA GLY A 108 2.59 26.33 3.18
C GLY A 108 1.69 25.09 3.12
N SER A 109 0.54 25.20 3.80
CA SER A 109 -0.56 24.29 3.56
C SER A 109 -1.26 24.68 2.26
N VAL A 110 -1.44 23.71 1.35
CA VAL A 110 -2.16 23.92 0.09
C VAL A 110 -3.51 24.60 0.32
N GLN A 111 -4.27 24.15 1.34
CA GLN A 111 -5.58 24.70 1.66
C GLN A 111 -5.49 26.15 2.16
N THR A 112 -4.46 26.48 2.95
CA THR A 112 -4.27 27.85 3.45
C THR A 112 -3.89 28.79 2.30
N ILE A 113 -2.90 28.38 1.49
CA ILE A 113 -2.43 29.18 0.34
C ILE A 113 -3.55 29.36 -0.70
N HIS A 114 -4.28 28.31 -1.02
CA HIS A 114 -5.40 28.41 -1.98
C HIS A 114 -6.49 29.39 -1.53
N ARG A 115 -6.77 29.46 -0.20
CA ARG A 115 -7.83 30.34 0.34
C ARG A 115 -7.37 31.78 0.58
N ARG A 116 -6.11 31.98 1.02
CA ARG A 116 -5.59 33.29 1.45
C ARG A 116 -4.71 33.96 0.41
N GLY A 117 -4.25 33.22 -0.60
CA GLY A 117 -3.13 33.59 -1.45
C GLY A 117 -1.78 33.29 -0.79
N SER A 118 -0.71 33.36 -1.57
CA SER A 118 0.67 33.29 -1.07
C SER A 118 1.09 34.65 -0.51
N LEU A 119 1.95 34.65 0.53
CA LEU A 119 2.63 35.87 0.98
C LEU A 119 3.77 36.31 0.03
N LEU A 120 4.11 35.45 -0.94
CA LEU A 120 5.13 35.73 -1.93
C LEU A 120 4.46 36.13 -3.25
N ASP A 121 4.77 37.31 -3.76
CA ASP A 121 4.20 37.78 -5.02
C ASP A 121 4.83 37.10 -6.24
N ASP A 122 6.15 37.06 -6.33
CA ASP A 122 6.88 36.50 -7.47
C ASP A 122 7.62 35.22 -7.05
N VAL A 123 6.94 34.09 -7.07
CA VAL A 123 7.55 32.79 -6.72
C VAL A 123 8.42 32.28 -7.86
N ASP A 124 9.69 31.98 -7.58
CA ASP A 124 10.62 31.41 -8.55
C ASP A 124 10.51 29.86 -8.59
N LEU A 125 10.30 29.22 -7.44
CA LEU A 125 10.16 27.77 -7.33
C LEU A 125 8.99 27.39 -6.43
N ILE A 126 8.12 26.52 -6.95
CA ILE A 126 7.10 25.82 -6.17
C ILE A 126 7.51 24.37 -6.00
N VAL A 127 7.55 23.88 -4.77
CA VAL A 127 7.75 22.45 -4.46
C VAL A 127 6.42 21.84 -4.01
N PHE A 128 5.95 20.81 -4.73
CA PHE A 128 4.80 20.02 -4.35
C PHE A 128 5.25 18.75 -3.64
N ASP A 129 5.12 18.69 -2.33
CA ASP A 129 5.32 17.46 -1.57
C ASP A 129 4.07 16.58 -1.69
N GLU A 130 4.27 15.28 -1.91
CA GLU A 130 3.24 14.31 -2.31
C GLU A 130 2.53 14.74 -3.62
N ALA A 131 3.33 14.97 -4.67
CA ALA A 131 2.90 15.52 -5.96
C ALA A 131 1.91 14.63 -6.74
N HIS A 132 1.62 13.41 -6.31
CA HIS A 132 0.51 12.61 -6.86
C HIS A 132 -0.85 13.34 -6.72
N ARG A 133 -0.93 14.39 -5.89
CA ARG A 133 -2.10 15.28 -5.71
C ARG A 133 -2.09 16.50 -6.62
N ALA A 134 -1.05 16.72 -7.44
CA ALA A 134 -0.86 17.92 -8.24
C ALA A 134 -2.00 18.22 -9.24
N MET A 135 -2.77 17.19 -9.61
CA MET A 135 -3.93 17.34 -10.50
C MET A 135 -5.18 17.88 -9.80
N ALA A 136 -5.18 18.07 -8.48
CA ALA A 136 -6.31 18.71 -7.79
C ALA A 136 -6.33 20.23 -8.10
N ASP A 137 -7.52 20.79 -8.25
CA ASP A 137 -7.74 22.20 -8.60
C ASP A 137 -7.00 23.18 -7.68
N THR A 138 -6.88 22.83 -6.39
CA THR A 138 -6.14 23.63 -5.42
C THR A 138 -4.66 23.77 -5.72
N TYR A 139 -4.01 22.69 -6.17
CA TYR A 139 -2.59 22.72 -6.57
C TYR A 139 -2.40 23.45 -7.90
N GLN A 140 -3.26 23.14 -8.86
CA GLN A 140 -3.21 23.79 -10.18
C GLN A 140 -3.49 25.28 -10.08
N GLY A 141 -4.46 25.69 -9.25
CA GLY A 141 -4.77 27.09 -9.00
C GLY A 141 -3.57 27.88 -8.47
N ILE A 142 -2.81 27.31 -7.52
CA ILE A 142 -1.58 27.94 -7.00
C ILE A 142 -0.51 28.04 -8.10
N ALA A 143 -0.28 26.97 -8.87
CA ALA A 143 0.69 27.00 -9.96
C ALA A 143 0.31 27.99 -11.06
N THR A 144 -0.98 28.15 -11.34
CA THR A 144 -1.49 29.12 -12.32
C THR A 144 -1.34 30.56 -11.83
N ALA A 145 -1.46 30.80 -10.53
CA ALA A 145 -1.21 32.14 -9.94
C ALA A 145 0.27 32.56 -10.04
N HIS A 146 1.19 31.61 -10.23
CA HIS A 146 2.62 31.86 -10.39
C HIS A 146 3.15 31.27 -11.73
N PRO A 147 2.76 31.78 -12.89
CA PRO A 147 3.00 31.16 -14.19
C PRO A 147 4.48 31.08 -14.58
N LEU A 148 5.32 31.94 -13.98
CA LEU A 148 6.76 31.99 -14.21
C LEU A 148 7.54 31.10 -13.22
N ALA A 149 6.89 30.49 -12.24
CA ALA A 149 7.56 29.61 -11.29
C ALA A 149 8.00 28.28 -11.95
N GLU A 150 9.19 27.83 -11.58
CA GLU A 150 9.58 26.44 -11.78
C GLU A 150 8.78 25.55 -10.80
N VAL A 151 8.41 24.34 -11.19
CA VAL A 151 7.65 23.43 -10.32
C VAL A 151 8.37 22.11 -10.16
N LEU A 152 8.73 21.78 -8.92
CA LEU A 152 9.25 20.48 -8.53
C LEU A 152 8.16 19.67 -7.83
N GLY A 153 7.80 18.53 -8.39
CA GLY A 153 6.97 17.54 -7.70
C GLY A 153 7.84 16.48 -7.02
N LEU A 154 7.57 16.18 -5.76
CA LEU A 154 8.19 15.09 -5.02
C LEU A 154 7.12 14.04 -4.72
N THR A 155 7.32 12.78 -5.13
CA THR A 155 6.37 11.70 -4.86
C THR A 155 7.04 10.33 -4.79
N ALA A 156 6.42 9.40 -4.08
CA ALA A 156 6.79 7.99 -4.15
C ALA A 156 6.05 7.25 -5.27
N THR A 157 4.89 7.78 -5.67
CA THR A 157 3.99 7.15 -6.62
C THR A 157 3.50 8.21 -7.61
N PRO A 158 4.06 8.26 -8.82
CA PRO A 158 3.78 9.32 -9.80
C PRO A 158 2.47 9.08 -10.57
N CYS A 159 1.41 8.75 -9.85
CA CYS A 159 0.09 8.52 -10.40
C CYS A 159 -1.00 9.02 -9.45
N ARG A 160 -2.16 9.32 -10.00
CA ARG A 160 -3.36 9.66 -9.23
C ARG A 160 -3.88 8.44 -8.47
N LEU A 161 -4.75 8.64 -7.48
CA LEU A 161 -5.41 7.54 -6.77
C LEU A 161 -6.27 6.66 -7.70
N ASP A 162 -6.73 7.21 -8.83
CA ASP A 162 -7.46 6.50 -9.88
C ASP A 162 -6.53 5.80 -10.90
N GLY A 163 -5.22 5.80 -10.66
CA GLY A 163 -4.20 5.14 -11.49
C GLY A 163 -3.72 5.96 -12.71
N ARG A 164 -4.34 7.11 -13.00
CA ARG A 164 -3.94 7.94 -14.15
C ARG A 164 -2.61 8.64 -13.90
N GLY A 165 -1.89 8.98 -14.98
CA GLY A 165 -0.62 9.67 -14.95
C GLY A 165 -0.73 11.17 -14.57
N LEU A 166 0.42 11.80 -14.50
CA LEU A 166 0.59 13.22 -14.16
C LEU A 166 1.14 14.05 -15.34
N GLY A 167 1.15 13.49 -16.56
CA GLY A 167 1.72 14.10 -17.76
C GLY A 167 1.02 15.37 -18.23
N ASP A 168 -0.25 15.57 -17.85
CA ASP A 168 -0.97 16.82 -18.13
C ASP A 168 -0.38 18.02 -17.36
N PHE A 169 0.36 17.75 -16.27
CA PHE A 169 0.95 18.81 -15.45
C PHE A 169 2.49 18.84 -15.49
N PHE A 170 3.15 17.68 -15.34
CA PHE A 170 4.62 17.59 -15.38
C PHE A 170 5.11 17.22 -16.78
N ARG A 171 6.25 17.81 -17.19
CA ARG A 171 6.86 17.57 -18.51
C ARG A 171 7.89 16.45 -18.48
N VAL A 172 8.60 16.34 -17.38
CA VAL A 172 9.69 15.38 -17.19
C VAL A 172 9.52 14.65 -15.87
N MET A 173 9.80 13.35 -15.86
CA MET A 173 9.84 12.53 -14.67
C MET A 173 11.22 11.88 -14.51
N ASN A 174 11.77 12.00 -13.31
CA ASN A 174 13.00 11.35 -12.91
C ASN A 174 12.73 10.34 -11.79
N VAL A 175 13.00 9.08 -12.06
CA VAL A 175 13.08 8.07 -10.99
C VAL A 175 14.48 8.17 -10.41
N LEU A 176 14.62 8.84 -9.28
CA LEU A 176 15.91 9.18 -8.66
C LEU A 176 16.61 7.96 -8.09
N VAL A 177 15.85 7.07 -7.48
CA VAL A 177 16.34 5.81 -6.90
C VAL A 177 15.20 4.79 -6.90
N LYS A 178 15.54 3.52 -7.07
CA LYS A 178 14.58 2.42 -7.06
C LYS A 178 14.53 1.72 -5.69
N PRO A 179 13.40 1.08 -5.31
CA PRO A 179 13.32 0.26 -4.10
C PRO A 179 14.43 -0.78 -4.00
N SER A 180 14.68 -1.53 -5.07
CA SER A 180 15.71 -2.58 -5.12
C SER A 180 17.13 -2.07 -4.77
N GLN A 181 17.47 -0.84 -5.18
CA GLN A 181 18.74 -0.23 -4.86
C GLN A 181 18.85 0.12 -3.37
N LEU A 182 17.76 0.68 -2.79
CA LEU A 182 17.74 1.06 -1.37
C LEU A 182 17.77 -0.14 -0.41
N TYR A 183 17.21 -1.28 -0.83
CA TYR A 183 17.32 -2.52 -0.06
C TYR A 183 18.72 -3.13 -0.15
N GLY A 184 19.34 -3.10 -1.34
CA GLY A 184 20.70 -3.60 -1.54
C GLY A 184 21.75 -2.89 -0.70
N GLU A 185 21.55 -1.61 -0.41
CA GLU A 185 22.45 -0.77 0.38
C GLU A 185 21.99 -0.57 1.85
N ASP A 186 21.01 -1.34 2.31
CA ASP A 186 20.45 -1.33 3.67
C ASP A 186 19.89 0.04 4.15
N TYR A 187 19.50 0.91 3.19
CA TYR A 187 18.82 2.18 3.47
C TYR A 187 17.35 1.99 3.84
N LEU A 188 16.74 1.02 3.20
CA LEU A 188 15.44 0.50 3.53
C LEU A 188 15.57 -1.01 3.77
N ARG A 189 14.61 -1.58 4.46
CA ARG A 189 14.50 -3.04 4.62
C ARG A 189 13.30 -3.54 3.84
N GLU A 190 13.56 -4.55 3.02
CA GLU A 190 12.49 -5.26 2.33
C GLU A 190 11.64 -6.02 3.34
N PRO A 191 10.34 -5.75 3.44
CA PRO A 191 9.49 -6.45 4.39
C PRO A 191 9.07 -7.82 3.87
N ILE A 192 8.98 -8.78 4.77
CA ILE A 192 8.38 -10.09 4.48
C ILE A 192 6.87 -9.90 4.42
N THR A 193 6.26 -10.28 3.32
CA THR A 193 4.83 -10.13 3.09
C THR A 193 4.10 -11.46 3.25
N TYR A 194 3.03 -11.45 4.03
CA TYR A 194 2.11 -12.57 4.20
C TYR A 194 0.72 -12.15 3.75
N ILE A 195 0.00 -13.05 3.09
CA ILE A 195 -1.39 -12.84 2.68
C ILE A 195 -2.28 -13.78 3.47
N GLU A 196 -3.37 -13.23 3.96
CA GLU A 196 -4.35 -13.95 4.77
C GLU A 196 -5.77 -13.69 4.28
N ASP A 197 -6.63 -14.70 4.42
CA ASP A 197 -8.07 -14.60 4.11
C ASP A 197 -8.42 -14.21 2.65
N GLU A 198 -7.50 -14.42 1.71
CA GLU A 198 -7.60 -13.97 0.32
C GLU A 198 -8.92 -14.36 -0.35
N ASP A 199 -9.28 -15.63 -0.31
CA ASP A 199 -10.49 -16.15 -0.99
C ASP A 199 -11.79 -15.52 -0.47
N GLU A 200 -11.88 -15.29 0.85
CA GLU A 200 -13.08 -14.71 1.44
C GLU A 200 -13.21 -13.23 1.10
N VAL A 201 -12.10 -12.49 1.14
CA VAL A 201 -12.06 -11.07 0.79
C VAL A 201 -12.33 -10.89 -0.70
N MET A 202 -11.71 -11.69 -1.56
CA MET A 202 -11.93 -11.66 -3.01
C MET A 202 -13.40 -11.91 -3.38
N ARG A 203 -14.05 -12.91 -2.75
CA ARG A 203 -15.49 -13.14 -2.92
C ARG A 203 -16.33 -11.96 -2.48
N GLY A 204 -15.98 -11.31 -1.35
CA GLY A 204 -16.68 -10.14 -0.82
C GLY A 204 -16.54 -8.88 -1.70
N LEU A 205 -15.49 -8.81 -2.51
CA LEU A 205 -15.19 -7.67 -3.40
C LEU A 205 -15.68 -7.89 -4.84
N ARG A 206 -16.17 -9.07 -5.20
CA ARG A 206 -16.66 -9.35 -6.56
C ARG A 206 -17.84 -8.43 -6.91
N GLY A 207 -17.70 -7.64 -7.99
CA GLY A 207 -18.70 -6.66 -8.41
C GLY A 207 -18.91 -5.48 -7.43
N ALA A 208 -17.96 -5.26 -6.51
CA ALA A 208 -18.09 -4.20 -5.49
C ALA A 208 -18.04 -2.80 -6.11
N PRO A 209 -18.97 -1.89 -5.74
CA PRO A 209 -18.96 -0.51 -6.17
C PRO A 209 -17.65 0.23 -5.81
N THR A 210 -17.25 1.14 -6.69
CA THR A 210 -16.06 1.99 -6.53
C THR A 210 -16.42 3.47 -6.61
N SER A 211 -15.60 4.33 -5.99
CA SER A 211 -15.70 5.77 -6.05
C SER A 211 -14.30 6.38 -5.97
N GLY A 212 -14.01 7.40 -6.80
CA GLY A 212 -12.70 8.05 -6.81
C GLY A 212 -11.52 7.10 -7.08
N GLY A 213 -11.73 6.03 -7.86
CA GLY A 213 -10.69 5.04 -8.18
C GLY A 213 -10.48 3.94 -7.13
N ASP A 214 -11.19 3.95 -5.99
CA ASP A 214 -11.06 2.92 -4.95
C ASP A 214 -12.43 2.33 -4.55
N PHE A 215 -12.44 1.27 -3.76
CA PHE A 215 -13.66 0.69 -3.21
C PHE A 215 -14.39 1.68 -2.30
N THR A 216 -15.72 1.69 -2.34
CA THR A 216 -16.52 2.47 -1.38
C THR A 216 -16.36 1.90 0.03
N SER A 217 -16.52 2.74 1.06
CA SER A 217 -16.48 2.31 2.47
C SER A 217 -17.49 1.19 2.77
N ALA A 218 -18.68 1.23 2.15
CA ALA A 218 -19.69 0.18 2.27
C ALA A 218 -19.24 -1.14 1.66
N SER A 219 -18.58 -1.10 0.49
CA SER A 219 -18.01 -2.29 -0.17
C SER A 219 -16.91 -2.93 0.67
N MET A 220 -15.98 -2.11 1.17
CA MET A 220 -14.91 -2.57 2.03
C MET A 220 -15.45 -3.20 3.32
N ARG A 221 -16.39 -2.51 4.01
CA ARG A 221 -17.03 -3.02 5.24
C ARG A 221 -17.64 -4.40 5.00
N ARG A 222 -18.43 -4.56 3.93
CA ARG A 222 -19.05 -5.86 3.60
C ARG A 222 -18.03 -6.97 3.38
N ALA A 223 -16.88 -6.66 2.79
CA ALA A 223 -15.84 -7.63 2.49
C ALA A 223 -15.07 -8.07 3.74
N VAL A 224 -14.70 -7.16 4.65
CA VAL A 224 -13.71 -7.42 5.72
C VAL A 224 -14.23 -7.27 7.14
N ASP A 225 -15.36 -6.56 7.39
CA ASP A 225 -15.89 -6.35 8.76
C ASP A 225 -16.72 -7.57 9.23
N LYS A 226 -16.06 -8.69 9.39
CA LYS A 226 -16.62 -9.96 9.84
C LYS A 226 -15.87 -10.46 11.09
N PRO A 227 -16.57 -11.02 12.11
CA PRO A 227 -15.92 -11.46 13.35
C PRO A 227 -14.75 -12.43 13.14
N ARG A 228 -14.85 -13.34 12.16
CA ARG A 228 -13.80 -14.30 11.83
C ARG A 228 -12.56 -13.61 11.28
N LEU A 229 -12.73 -12.68 10.30
CA LEU A 229 -11.63 -11.96 9.68
C LEU A 229 -10.94 -11.04 10.70
N ILE A 230 -11.70 -10.34 11.54
CA ILE A 230 -11.16 -9.53 12.65
C ILE A 230 -10.36 -10.41 13.63
N GLY A 231 -10.85 -11.62 13.94
CA GLY A 231 -10.13 -12.59 14.76
C GLY A 231 -8.81 -13.03 14.12
N ASN A 232 -8.80 -13.24 12.80
CA ASN A 232 -7.59 -13.60 12.05
C ASN A 232 -6.56 -12.47 12.04
N VAL A 233 -6.97 -11.21 11.87
CA VAL A 233 -6.08 -10.03 11.96
C VAL A 233 -5.27 -10.06 13.26
N VAL A 234 -5.93 -10.28 14.40
CA VAL A 234 -5.27 -10.33 15.72
C VAL A 234 -4.36 -11.56 15.83
N ARG A 235 -4.86 -12.74 15.47
CA ARG A 235 -4.11 -14.01 15.57
C ARG A 235 -2.83 -13.98 14.72
N GLN A 236 -2.92 -13.53 13.48
CA GLN A 236 -1.77 -13.48 12.58
C GLN A 236 -0.77 -12.39 12.98
N ALA A 237 -1.24 -11.24 13.45
CA ALA A 237 -0.36 -10.21 13.98
C ALA A 237 0.44 -10.71 15.21
N GLN A 238 -0.18 -11.50 16.10
CA GLN A 238 0.51 -12.13 17.23
C GLN A 238 1.52 -13.20 16.79
N LYS A 239 1.14 -14.01 15.80
CA LYS A 239 1.99 -15.11 15.31
C LYS A 239 3.21 -14.61 14.53
N LEU A 240 3.01 -13.65 13.63
CA LEU A 240 4.02 -13.22 12.64
C LEU A 240 4.88 -12.05 13.14
N ALA A 241 4.31 -11.19 14.00
CA ALA A 241 4.95 -9.97 14.48
C ALA A 241 4.76 -9.77 15.99
N PRO A 242 5.15 -10.74 16.85
CA PRO A 242 4.98 -10.61 18.30
C PRO A 242 5.87 -9.52 18.88
N GLY A 243 5.35 -8.73 19.83
CA GLY A 243 6.13 -7.80 20.65
C GLY A 243 6.74 -6.61 19.90
N VAL A 244 6.41 -6.39 18.62
CA VAL A 244 6.93 -5.23 17.88
C VAL A 244 5.84 -4.19 17.64
N PRO A 245 6.19 -2.88 17.61
CA PRO A 245 5.24 -1.84 17.27
C PRO A 245 4.63 -2.07 15.88
N LYS A 246 3.30 -1.99 15.80
CA LYS A 246 2.57 -2.24 14.54
C LYS A 246 1.43 -1.27 14.31
N VAL A 247 1.19 -0.99 13.04
CA VAL A 247 0.05 -0.19 12.57
C VAL A 247 -0.91 -1.07 11.79
N VAL A 248 -2.20 -0.96 12.10
CA VAL A 248 -3.28 -1.63 11.37
C VAL A 248 -4.05 -0.60 10.56
N TYR A 249 -4.12 -0.79 9.25
CA TYR A 249 -4.95 0.00 8.35
C TYR A 249 -6.31 -0.67 8.19
N ALA A 250 -7.34 -0.06 8.75
CA ALA A 250 -8.70 -0.59 8.73
C ALA A 250 -9.56 0.04 7.62
N ALA A 251 -10.63 -0.65 7.23
CA ALA A 251 -11.51 -0.24 6.15
C ALA A 251 -12.43 0.93 6.55
N THR A 252 -12.89 0.96 7.82
CA THR A 252 -13.78 1.99 8.39
C THR A 252 -13.42 2.26 9.84
N ILE A 253 -13.92 3.38 10.38
CA ILE A 253 -13.72 3.75 11.79
C ILE A 253 -14.25 2.64 12.72
N GLU A 254 -15.45 2.13 12.43
CA GLU A 254 -16.05 1.05 13.21
C GLU A 254 -15.20 -0.22 13.17
N HIS A 255 -14.72 -0.61 11.97
CA HIS A 255 -13.82 -1.75 11.79
C HIS A 255 -12.53 -1.58 12.59
N SER A 256 -11.92 -0.39 12.55
CA SER A 256 -10.73 -0.06 13.33
C SER A 256 -10.95 -0.18 14.84
N LYS A 257 -12.07 0.34 15.35
CA LYS A 257 -12.44 0.23 16.78
C LYS A 257 -12.66 -1.23 17.20
N LYS A 258 -13.30 -2.04 16.36
CA LYS A 258 -13.48 -3.49 16.59
C LYS A 258 -12.14 -4.23 16.66
N ILE A 259 -11.22 -3.98 15.71
CA ILE A 259 -9.89 -4.59 15.71
C ILE A 259 -9.12 -4.18 16.97
N ALA A 260 -9.05 -2.88 17.31
CA ALA A 260 -8.37 -2.41 18.52
C ALA A 260 -8.95 -3.04 19.80
N SER A 261 -10.28 -3.15 19.89
CA SER A 261 -10.95 -3.85 21.01
C SER A 261 -10.57 -5.33 21.07
N ARG A 262 -10.44 -6.00 19.91
CA ARG A 262 -10.07 -7.41 19.86
C ARG A 262 -8.62 -7.64 20.30
N PHE A 263 -7.69 -6.75 19.93
CA PHE A 263 -6.32 -6.76 20.44
C PHE A 263 -6.28 -6.62 21.97
N ARG A 264 -7.01 -5.65 22.54
CA ARG A 264 -7.08 -5.47 23.99
C ARG A 264 -7.63 -6.70 24.72
N LYS A 265 -8.67 -7.34 24.16
CA LYS A 265 -9.22 -8.60 24.70
C LYS A 265 -8.22 -9.77 24.64
N ALA A 266 -7.25 -9.70 23.74
CA ALA A 266 -6.13 -10.66 23.65
C ALA A 266 -4.93 -10.28 24.53
N GLY A 267 -5.07 -9.27 25.41
CA GLY A 267 -4.00 -8.82 26.31
C GLY A 267 -2.95 -7.90 25.68
N ILE A 268 -3.19 -7.39 24.45
CA ILE A 268 -2.25 -6.53 23.73
C ILE A 268 -2.68 -5.08 23.86
N ALA A 269 -1.74 -4.20 24.26
CA ALA A 269 -1.97 -2.77 24.34
C ALA A 269 -2.25 -2.18 22.96
N ALA A 270 -3.48 -1.74 22.71
CA ALA A 270 -3.95 -1.25 21.42
C ALA A 270 -4.82 0.00 21.53
N ALA A 271 -4.62 0.96 20.61
CA ALA A 271 -5.43 2.16 20.46
C ALA A 271 -6.04 2.26 19.06
N HIS A 272 -7.12 3.04 18.97
CA HIS A 272 -7.72 3.48 17.71
C HIS A 272 -7.38 4.96 17.47
N LEU A 273 -7.19 5.31 16.20
CA LEU A 273 -6.89 6.66 15.75
C LEU A 273 -7.60 6.94 14.42
N ASP A 274 -8.34 8.06 14.34
CA ASP A 274 -9.06 8.49 13.15
C ASP A 274 -8.91 10.00 12.91
N GLY A 275 -9.66 10.53 11.94
CA GLY A 275 -9.65 11.96 11.61
C GLY A 275 -10.19 12.86 12.70
N ASP A 276 -11.08 12.36 13.55
CA ASP A 276 -11.73 13.07 14.62
C ASP A 276 -10.92 13.06 15.93
N THR A 277 -9.87 12.25 16.00
CA THR A 277 -8.95 12.20 17.14
C THR A 277 -8.24 13.55 17.31
N SER A 278 -8.32 14.14 18.50
CA SER A 278 -7.69 15.42 18.81
C SER A 278 -6.17 15.39 18.56
N ALA A 279 -5.56 16.54 18.31
CA ALA A 279 -4.11 16.62 18.09
C ALA A 279 -3.31 16.11 19.31
N GLU A 280 -3.79 16.42 20.52
CA GLU A 280 -3.17 16.00 21.77
C GLU A 280 -3.27 14.48 21.98
N ASP A 281 -4.46 13.90 21.78
CA ASP A 281 -4.66 12.46 21.89
C ASP A 281 -3.85 11.70 20.82
N ARG A 282 -3.79 12.25 19.60
CA ARG A 282 -2.96 11.70 18.52
C ARG A 282 -1.49 11.67 18.91
N ALA A 283 -0.95 12.78 19.40
CA ALA A 283 0.43 12.86 19.88
C ALA A 283 0.69 11.84 20.97
N ARG A 284 -0.17 11.78 21.99
CA ARG A 284 -0.07 10.82 23.10
C ARG A 284 -0.10 9.37 22.64
N ILE A 285 -0.98 9.01 21.69
CA ILE A 285 -1.07 7.65 21.14
C ILE A 285 0.22 7.30 20.39
N LEU A 286 0.73 8.21 19.56
CA LEU A 286 1.93 7.98 18.78
C LEU A 286 3.19 7.93 19.65
N ASP A 287 3.29 8.73 20.71
CA ASP A 287 4.38 8.68 21.67
C ASP A 287 4.39 7.34 22.41
N ARG A 288 3.22 6.86 22.85
CA ARG A 288 3.09 5.55 23.48
C ARG A 288 3.44 4.39 22.54
N LEU A 289 3.19 4.53 21.22
CA LEU A 289 3.65 3.55 20.23
C LEU A 289 5.18 3.61 20.06
N ARG A 290 5.77 4.82 20.18
CA ARG A 290 7.21 5.05 20.05
C ARG A 290 7.98 4.52 21.25
N ASP A 291 7.49 4.71 22.47
CA ASP A 291 8.09 4.26 23.70
C ASP A 291 7.80 2.78 24.04
N GLY A 292 6.95 2.12 23.24
CA GLY A 292 6.61 0.70 23.38
C GLY A 292 5.53 0.39 24.44
N THR A 293 4.96 1.40 25.12
CA THR A 293 3.84 1.21 26.06
C THR A 293 2.52 0.92 25.34
N LEU A 294 2.50 1.14 24.03
CA LEU A 294 1.45 0.72 23.12
C LEU A 294 2.09 -0.14 22.01
N GLU A 295 1.54 -1.31 21.77
CA GLU A 295 2.05 -2.22 20.72
C GLU A 295 1.34 -2.02 19.39
N VAL A 296 0.05 -1.65 19.40
CA VAL A 296 -0.79 -1.60 18.19
C VAL A 296 -1.54 -0.27 18.09
N VAL A 297 -1.46 0.36 16.93
CA VAL A 297 -2.35 1.46 16.55
C VAL A 297 -3.19 1.05 15.35
N CYS A 298 -4.52 0.98 15.53
CA CYS A 298 -5.47 0.77 14.44
C CYS A 298 -5.94 2.12 13.93
N ASN A 299 -5.89 2.34 12.62
CA ASN A 299 -6.25 3.64 12.04
C ASN A 299 -7.05 3.53 10.76
N VAL A 300 -7.66 4.66 10.36
CA VAL A 300 -8.32 4.82 9.06
C VAL A 300 -7.75 6.07 8.40
N ASP A 301 -6.98 5.89 7.33
CA ASP A 301 -6.40 6.92 6.46
C ASP A 301 -5.51 8.00 7.13
N VAL A 302 -5.31 7.96 8.45
CA VAL A 302 -4.55 8.99 9.18
C VAL A 302 -3.05 8.75 9.08
N LEU A 303 -2.59 7.50 9.19
CA LEU A 303 -1.18 7.14 9.22
C LEU A 303 -0.64 6.67 7.85
N THR A 304 -1.38 6.90 6.77
CA THR A 304 -0.96 6.52 5.42
C THR A 304 0.15 7.44 4.91
N GLU A 305 0.08 8.75 5.21
CA GLU A 305 1.01 9.77 4.75
C GLU A 305 1.42 10.68 5.91
N GLY A 306 2.60 11.33 5.82
CA GLY A 306 3.04 12.37 6.75
C GLY A 306 3.47 11.90 8.14
N TRP A 307 3.49 10.60 8.42
CA TRP A 307 3.91 10.04 9.70
C TRP A 307 5.10 9.09 9.54
N ASP A 308 5.99 9.11 10.50
CA ASP A 308 7.19 8.28 10.50
C ASP A 308 7.47 7.71 11.88
N LEU A 309 7.73 6.40 11.94
CA LEU A 309 8.22 5.71 13.13
C LEU A 309 9.29 4.70 12.72
N PRO A 310 10.58 5.02 12.85
CA PRO A 310 11.67 4.10 12.50
C PRO A 310 11.59 2.76 13.22
N ALA A 311 11.11 2.74 14.46
CA ALA A 311 10.94 1.54 15.28
C ALA A 311 9.78 0.61 14.80
N LEU A 312 8.98 1.01 13.81
CA LEU A 312 7.86 0.20 13.33
C LEU A 312 8.34 -1.15 12.80
N GLY A 313 7.80 -2.24 13.36
CA GLY A 313 8.17 -3.61 12.99
C GLY A 313 7.18 -4.25 12.01
N ALA A 314 5.91 -3.86 12.06
CA ALA A 314 4.90 -4.45 11.18
C ALA A 314 3.82 -3.46 10.74
N VAL A 315 3.29 -3.70 9.54
CA VAL A 315 2.00 -3.15 9.08
C VAL A 315 1.03 -4.27 8.80
N VAL A 316 -0.21 -4.08 9.23
CA VAL A 316 -1.31 -5.02 8.98
C VAL A 316 -2.35 -4.30 8.14
N ILE A 317 -2.58 -4.78 6.93
CA ILE A 317 -3.47 -4.13 5.96
C ILE A 317 -4.82 -4.85 5.97
N ALA A 318 -5.71 -4.42 6.86
CA ALA A 318 -7.07 -4.94 7.00
C ALA A 318 -8.09 -4.15 6.17
N ARG A 319 -7.61 -3.46 5.13
CA ARG A 319 -8.46 -2.72 4.18
C ARG A 319 -8.12 -3.13 2.74
N PRO A 320 -9.10 -3.49 1.92
CA PRO A 320 -8.92 -3.63 0.50
C PRO A 320 -8.72 -2.25 -0.17
N THR A 321 -7.89 -2.19 -1.22
CA THR A 321 -7.76 -1.01 -2.08
C THR A 321 -7.52 -1.42 -3.53
N LYS A 322 -7.99 -0.62 -4.50
CA LYS A 322 -7.68 -0.76 -5.92
C LYS A 322 -6.46 0.06 -6.32
N SER A 323 -6.00 0.95 -5.46
CA SER A 323 -4.89 1.87 -5.74
C SER A 323 -3.55 1.26 -5.31
N LEU A 324 -2.67 1.05 -6.28
CA LEU A 324 -1.27 0.66 -6.03
C LEU A 324 -0.55 1.73 -5.23
N SER A 325 -0.78 3.01 -5.54
CA SER A 325 -0.23 4.14 -4.80
C SER A 325 -0.54 4.06 -3.31
N ARG A 326 -1.81 3.81 -2.95
CA ARG A 326 -2.22 3.67 -1.55
C ARG A 326 -1.58 2.46 -0.87
N LEU A 327 -1.50 1.33 -1.56
CA LEU A 327 -0.81 0.14 -1.05
C LEU A 327 0.65 0.44 -0.74
N MET A 328 1.37 1.06 -1.68
CA MET A 328 2.78 1.41 -1.51
C MET A 328 3.00 2.41 -0.36
N HIS A 329 2.12 3.37 -0.15
CA HIS A 329 2.19 4.30 0.98
C HIS A 329 2.01 3.59 2.33
N MET A 330 1.06 2.64 2.44
CA MET A 330 0.87 1.85 3.66
C MET A 330 2.09 0.98 3.97
N ILE A 331 2.59 0.27 2.96
CA ILE A 331 3.77 -0.60 3.09
C ILE A 331 5.02 0.21 3.39
N GLY A 332 5.19 1.36 2.76
CA GLY A 332 6.36 2.22 2.91
C GLY A 332 6.63 2.70 4.34
N ARG A 333 5.64 2.62 5.23
CA ARG A 333 5.80 2.99 6.65
C ARG A 333 6.69 2.03 7.43
N VAL A 334 6.71 0.75 7.05
CA VAL A 334 7.49 -0.27 7.77
C VAL A 334 8.91 -0.45 7.26
N GLN A 335 9.24 0.10 6.10
CA GLN A 335 10.49 -0.19 5.37
C GLN A 335 11.75 0.51 5.91
N ARG A 336 11.67 1.29 6.97
CA ARG A 336 12.83 1.98 7.56
C ARG A 336 13.90 0.99 7.99
N ALA A 337 15.19 1.33 7.75
CA ALA A 337 16.31 0.49 8.17
C ALA A 337 16.44 0.38 9.68
N GLU A 338 16.05 1.42 10.40
CA GLU A 338 16.08 1.47 11.85
C GLU A 338 15.00 0.57 12.48
N GLY A 339 15.20 0.27 13.78
CA GLY A 339 14.29 -0.56 14.57
C GLY A 339 14.43 -2.05 14.29
N PRO A 340 13.37 -2.84 14.38
CA PRO A 340 13.42 -4.28 14.21
C PRO A 340 14.01 -4.69 12.86
N ARG A 341 14.97 -5.61 12.89
CA ARG A 341 15.66 -6.06 11.67
C ARG A 341 14.70 -6.73 10.68
N ARG A 342 13.75 -7.50 11.21
CA ARG A 342 12.68 -8.14 10.42
C ARG A 342 11.50 -7.20 10.33
N LYS A 343 11.16 -6.77 9.12
CA LYS A 343 9.98 -5.95 8.81
C LYS A 343 8.89 -6.82 8.20
N ILE A 344 7.64 -6.62 8.61
CA ILE A 344 6.54 -7.53 8.28
C ILE A 344 5.36 -6.75 7.71
N VAL A 345 4.82 -7.25 6.62
CA VAL A 345 3.53 -6.85 6.05
C VAL A 345 2.57 -8.03 6.14
N ILE A 346 1.39 -7.83 6.72
CA ILE A 346 0.32 -8.82 6.75
C ILE A 346 -0.87 -8.24 5.99
N ASP A 347 -1.13 -8.78 4.81
CA ASP A 347 -2.19 -8.29 3.92
C ASP A 347 -3.45 -9.15 4.06
N HIS A 348 -4.41 -8.67 4.85
CA HIS A 348 -5.77 -9.21 4.97
C HIS A 348 -6.75 -8.60 3.95
N GLY A 349 -6.31 -7.68 3.11
CA GLY A 349 -7.09 -7.03 2.07
C GLY A 349 -6.97 -7.70 0.70
N ALA A 350 -6.17 -8.76 0.59
CA ALA A 350 -5.79 -9.40 -0.68
C ALA A 350 -5.26 -8.39 -1.72
N ASN A 351 -4.57 -7.35 -1.26
CA ASN A 351 -4.14 -6.25 -2.13
C ASN A 351 -2.95 -6.65 -3.00
N CYS A 352 -1.95 -7.29 -2.40
CA CYS A 352 -0.75 -7.71 -3.11
C CYS A 352 -1.09 -8.67 -4.26
N THR A 353 -1.98 -9.64 -4.05
CA THR A 353 -2.44 -10.55 -5.10
C THR A 353 -3.26 -9.83 -6.17
N ARG A 354 -4.23 -8.99 -5.77
CA ARG A 354 -5.07 -8.28 -6.74
C ARG A 354 -4.32 -7.25 -7.57
N LEU A 355 -3.33 -6.60 -6.97
CA LEU A 355 -2.50 -5.60 -7.63
C LEU A 355 -1.23 -6.21 -8.26
N GLN A 356 -1.00 -7.52 -8.06
CA GLN A 356 0.19 -8.24 -8.54
C GLN A 356 1.50 -7.51 -8.19
N HIS A 357 1.59 -7.01 -6.94
CA HIS A 357 2.72 -6.22 -6.44
C HIS A 357 3.14 -6.67 -5.05
N ILE A 358 4.43 -6.86 -4.87
CA ILE A 358 5.07 -7.04 -3.56
C ILE A 358 6.03 -5.89 -3.27
N PRO A 359 6.29 -5.60 -1.99
CA PRO A 359 7.36 -4.68 -1.62
C PRO A 359 8.69 -5.13 -2.24
N GLY A 360 9.47 -4.18 -2.73
CA GLY A 360 10.76 -4.46 -3.35
C GLY A 360 10.73 -4.58 -4.87
N GLU A 361 9.58 -4.70 -5.47
CA GLU A 361 9.50 -4.61 -6.93
C GLU A 361 9.67 -3.17 -7.41
N ASP A 362 10.54 -3.04 -8.41
CA ASP A 362 10.68 -1.79 -9.15
C ASP A 362 9.47 -1.63 -10.08
N VAL A 363 8.74 -0.54 -9.93
CA VAL A 363 7.59 -0.23 -10.79
C VAL A 363 8.06 0.61 -11.97
N ALA A 364 7.68 0.22 -13.18
CA ALA A 364 7.94 0.98 -14.40
C ALA A 364 6.89 2.10 -14.55
N TRP A 365 7.13 3.22 -13.89
CA TRP A 365 6.27 4.37 -13.94
C TRP A 365 6.37 5.12 -15.27
N THR A 366 5.25 5.71 -15.73
CA THR A 366 5.21 6.67 -16.85
C THR A 366 4.40 7.91 -16.45
N LEU A 367 4.66 9.03 -17.09
CA LEU A 367 3.87 10.25 -16.87
C LEU A 367 2.45 10.13 -17.47
N GLU A 368 2.34 9.48 -18.63
CA GLU A 368 1.12 9.42 -19.41
C GLU A 368 0.11 8.44 -18.81
N HIS A 369 0.58 7.26 -18.39
CA HIS A 369 -0.29 6.17 -17.96
C HIS A 369 -0.35 6.00 -16.44
N GLY A 370 0.63 6.56 -15.70
CA GLY A 370 0.70 6.45 -14.24
C GLY A 370 1.00 5.01 -13.78
N GLU A 371 0.00 4.28 -13.30
CA GLU A 371 0.18 2.88 -12.93
C GLU A 371 0.45 2.03 -14.17
N PRO A 372 1.43 1.10 -14.10
CA PRO A 372 1.66 0.16 -15.19
C PRO A 372 0.41 -0.66 -15.47
N ALA A 373 0.19 -0.99 -16.74
CA ALA A 373 -0.91 -1.87 -17.14
C ALA A 373 -0.84 -3.16 -16.32
N ARG A 374 -1.97 -3.54 -15.71
CA ARG A 374 -2.08 -4.83 -15.03
C ARG A 374 -2.04 -5.92 -16.08
N PRO A 375 -1.30 -7.02 -15.84
CA PRO A 375 -1.41 -8.17 -16.73
C PRO A 375 -2.87 -8.61 -16.78
N ASP A 376 -3.37 -8.89 -17.95
CA ASP A 376 -4.69 -9.52 -18.10
C ASP A 376 -4.74 -10.81 -17.28
N ALA A 377 -5.93 -11.19 -16.80
CA ALA A 377 -6.14 -12.35 -15.93
C ALA A 377 -5.68 -13.69 -16.54
N GLU A 378 -5.36 -13.71 -17.83
CA GLU A 378 -4.82 -14.86 -18.56
C GLU A 378 -3.30 -15.00 -18.48
N VAL A 379 -2.59 -14.00 -17.91
CA VAL A 379 -1.14 -14.08 -17.70
C VAL A 379 -0.89 -14.84 -16.40
N GLU A 380 0.09 -15.77 -16.41
CA GLU A 380 0.50 -16.52 -15.22
C GLU A 380 0.72 -15.58 -14.01
N PRO A 381 0.22 -15.95 -12.83
CA PRO A 381 0.35 -15.09 -11.66
C PRO A 381 1.83 -14.85 -11.35
N ARG A 382 2.20 -13.58 -11.13
CA ARG A 382 3.58 -13.19 -10.82
C ARG A 382 4.02 -13.60 -9.43
N LEU A 383 3.05 -13.95 -8.55
CA LEU A 383 3.25 -14.19 -7.14
C LEU A 383 2.67 -15.53 -6.72
N LYS A 384 3.33 -16.17 -5.74
CA LYS A 384 2.86 -17.38 -5.05
C LYS A 384 3.20 -17.29 -3.57
N THR A 385 2.55 -18.10 -2.74
CA THR A 385 2.93 -18.28 -1.33
C THR A 385 3.92 -19.44 -1.19
N CYS A 386 4.93 -19.26 -0.35
CA CYS A 386 5.86 -20.33 0.00
C CYS A 386 5.11 -21.48 0.69
N ILE A 387 5.39 -22.70 0.28
CA ILE A 387 4.73 -23.92 0.82
C ILE A 387 5.05 -24.16 2.30
N GLU A 388 6.21 -23.72 2.79
CA GLU A 388 6.67 -23.93 4.17
C GLU A 388 6.31 -22.76 5.11
N CYS A 389 6.77 -21.55 4.79
CA CYS A 389 6.63 -20.40 5.70
C CYS A 389 5.45 -19.48 5.36
N SER A 390 4.71 -19.74 4.29
CA SER A 390 3.58 -18.94 3.80
C SER A 390 3.92 -17.49 3.41
N ALA A 391 5.21 -17.13 3.32
CA ALA A 391 5.62 -15.83 2.81
C ALA A 391 5.26 -15.71 1.32
N MET A 392 4.83 -14.52 0.89
CA MET A 392 4.63 -14.23 -0.52
C MET A 392 5.97 -14.09 -1.23
N ILE A 393 6.14 -14.78 -2.34
CA ILE A 393 7.35 -14.81 -3.15
C ILE A 393 6.99 -14.68 -4.63
N ARG A 394 7.98 -14.41 -5.46
CA ARG A 394 7.79 -14.40 -6.93
C ARG A 394 7.42 -15.79 -7.43
N TRP A 395 6.55 -15.84 -8.42
CA TRP A 395 6.14 -17.11 -9.04
C TRP A 395 7.32 -17.93 -9.55
N THR A 396 8.33 -17.23 -10.12
CA THR A 396 9.54 -17.83 -10.68
C THR A 396 10.56 -18.29 -9.64
N SER A 397 10.37 -17.99 -8.35
CA SER A 397 11.32 -18.40 -7.31
C SER A 397 11.35 -19.91 -7.17
N ALA A 398 12.51 -20.52 -7.41
CA ALA A 398 12.77 -21.94 -7.19
C ALA A 398 13.03 -22.26 -5.72
N GLU A 399 13.49 -21.26 -4.95
CA GLU A 399 13.77 -21.34 -3.53
C GLU A 399 13.14 -20.13 -2.82
N CYS A 400 12.66 -20.32 -1.62
CA CYS A 400 12.09 -19.24 -0.83
C CYS A 400 13.19 -18.35 -0.23
N PRO A 401 13.23 -17.04 -0.54
CA PRO A 401 14.26 -16.13 0.00
C PRO A 401 14.17 -15.94 1.51
N GLN A 402 13.05 -16.37 2.15
CA GLN A 402 12.82 -16.19 3.58
C GLN A 402 13.20 -17.40 4.43
N CYS A 403 12.95 -18.62 3.95
CA CYS A 403 13.18 -19.84 4.73
C CYS A 403 14.08 -20.87 4.01
N GLY A 404 14.54 -20.60 2.78
CA GLY A 404 15.37 -21.50 2.01
C GLY A 404 14.65 -22.74 1.44
N ALA A 405 13.34 -22.85 1.62
CA ALA A 405 12.61 -24.02 1.14
C ALA A 405 12.49 -24.04 -0.40
N GLU A 406 12.78 -25.18 -1.01
CA GLU A 406 12.54 -25.40 -2.42
C GLU A 406 11.06 -25.20 -2.77
N GLN A 407 10.81 -24.57 -3.92
CA GLN A 407 9.46 -24.27 -4.36
C GLN A 407 9.13 -25.04 -5.64
N PRO A 408 7.91 -25.61 -5.76
CA PRO A 408 7.53 -26.30 -6.98
C PRO A 408 7.59 -25.34 -8.18
N THR A 409 8.20 -25.82 -9.27
CA THR A 409 8.20 -25.12 -10.55
C THR A 409 6.80 -25.08 -11.16
N ALA A 410 6.53 -24.19 -12.11
CA ALA A 410 5.24 -24.12 -12.80
C ALA A 410 4.83 -25.47 -13.42
N LYS A 411 5.80 -26.21 -13.98
CA LYS A 411 5.60 -27.55 -14.56
C LYS A 411 5.20 -28.58 -13.49
N THR A 412 5.89 -28.60 -12.36
CA THR A 412 5.62 -29.49 -11.23
C THR A 412 4.26 -29.20 -10.57
N ARG A 413 3.91 -27.92 -10.48
CA ARG A 413 2.62 -27.52 -9.89
C ARG A 413 1.44 -27.90 -10.78
N ARG A 414 1.58 -27.80 -12.10
CA ARG A 414 0.56 -28.28 -13.05
C ARG A 414 0.37 -29.79 -12.92
N GLN A 415 1.45 -30.55 -12.79
CA GLN A 415 1.38 -32.00 -12.53
C GLN A 415 0.66 -32.32 -11.21
N ILE A 416 0.96 -31.57 -10.13
CA ILE A 416 0.28 -31.74 -8.83
C ILE A 416 -1.21 -31.42 -8.94
N LEU A 417 -1.59 -30.36 -9.65
CA LEU A 417 -3.00 -30.00 -9.88
C LEU A 417 -3.72 -31.06 -10.70
N ASP A 418 -3.07 -31.55 -11.78
CA ASP A 418 -3.60 -32.62 -12.61
C ASP A 418 -3.77 -33.94 -11.81
N GLU A 419 -2.85 -34.25 -10.91
CA GLU A 419 -2.93 -35.40 -9.99
C GLU A 419 -4.06 -35.22 -8.96
N GLN A 420 -4.23 -34.03 -8.38
CA GLN A 420 -5.31 -33.71 -7.44
C GLN A 420 -6.68 -33.74 -8.15
N GLU A 421 -6.80 -33.21 -9.36
CA GLU A 421 -8.01 -33.33 -10.16
C GLU A 421 -8.34 -34.80 -10.48
N ALA A 422 -7.32 -35.58 -10.87
CA ALA A 422 -7.49 -37.00 -11.15
C ALA A 422 -7.94 -37.78 -9.89
N GLU A 423 -7.40 -37.44 -8.70
CA GLU A 423 -7.80 -38.03 -7.45
C GLU A 423 -9.24 -37.62 -7.03
N LEU A 424 -9.62 -36.36 -7.23
CA LEU A 424 -10.97 -35.86 -7.01
C LEU A 424 -11.99 -36.58 -7.91
N VAL A 425 -11.64 -36.80 -9.17
CA VAL A 425 -12.48 -37.56 -10.12
C VAL A 425 -12.60 -39.01 -9.66
N ARG A 426 -11.52 -39.66 -9.22
CA ARG A 426 -11.55 -41.03 -8.66
C ARG A 426 -12.45 -41.13 -7.40
N LEU A 427 -12.29 -40.17 -6.47
CA LEU A 427 -13.08 -40.12 -5.24
C LEU A 427 -14.58 -39.89 -5.53
N ASN A 428 -14.90 -39.00 -6.47
CA ASN A 428 -16.26 -38.75 -6.89
C ASN A 428 -16.88 -39.99 -7.57
N ARG A 429 -16.11 -40.66 -8.43
CA ARG A 429 -16.54 -41.92 -9.07
C ARG A 429 -16.81 -43.01 -8.05
N ALA A 430 -15.90 -43.22 -7.10
CA ALA A 430 -16.05 -44.20 -6.01
C ALA A 430 -17.28 -43.89 -5.12
N ARG A 431 -17.52 -42.60 -4.80
CA ARG A 431 -18.73 -42.17 -4.07
C ARG A 431 -20.01 -42.42 -4.87
N PHE A 432 -19.97 -42.19 -6.17
CA PHE A 432 -21.10 -42.41 -7.07
C PHE A 432 -21.41 -43.90 -7.16
N GLU A 433 -20.40 -44.73 -7.36
CA GLU A 433 -20.55 -46.20 -7.41
C GLU A 433 -21.10 -46.79 -6.07
N LYS A 434 -20.61 -46.28 -4.93
CA LYS A 434 -21.11 -46.64 -3.62
C LYS A 434 -22.61 -46.31 -3.46
N LYS A 435 -22.99 -45.07 -3.83
CA LYS A 435 -24.41 -44.66 -3.81
C LYS A 435 -25.27 -45.49 -4.76
N ARG A 436 -24.75 -45.79 -5.95
CA ARG A 436 -25.44 -46.61 -6.96
C ARG A 436 -25.66 -48.04 -6.42
N ASN A 437 -24.68 -48.63 -5.76
CA ASN A 437 -24.79 -49.94 -5.15
C ASN A 437 -25.76 -49.98 -3.93
N GLU A 438 -25.76 -48.91 -3.12
CA GLU A 438 -26.75 -48.79 -2.02
C GLU A 438 -28.18 -48.63 -2.58
N LEU A 439 -28.37 -47.88 -3.65
CA LEU A 439 -29.64 -47.70 -4.32
C LEU A 439 -30.11 -49.05 -4.93
N ARG A 440 -29.21 -49.79 -5.58
CA ARG A 440 -29.46 -51.11 -6.13
C ARG A 440 -29.99 -52.09 -5.04
N LYS A 441 -29.27 -52.17 -3.90
CA LYS A 441 -29.67 -53.03 -2.76
C LYS A 441 -31.09 -52.67 -2.24
N ARG A 442 -31.40 -51.39 -2.16
CA ARG A 442 -32.74 -50.92 -1.74
C ARG A 442 -33.81 -51.27 -2.78
N ALA A 443 -33.53 -51.06 -4.08
CA ALA A 443 -34.43 -51.39 -5.17
C ALA A 443 -34.69 -52.93 -5.24
N GLU A 444 -33.69 -53.75 -5.10
CA GLU A 444 -33.79 -55.24 -5.02
C GLU A 444 -34.69 -55.68 -3.87
N LYS A 445 -34.55 -55.05 -2.69
CA LYS A 445 -35.40 -55.35 -1.54
C LYS A 445 -36.88 -55.03 -1.85
N VAL A 446 -37.17 -53.88 -2.42
CA VAL A 446 -38.52 -53.46 -2.80
C VAL A 446 -39.07 -54.34 -3.91
N ALA A 447 -38.27 -54.70 -4.91
CA ALA A 447 -38.65 -55.60 -5.96
C ALA A 447 -39.07 -56.97 -5.44
N LYS A 448 -38.30 -57.52 -4.52
CA LYS A 448 -38.61 -58.79 -3.86
C LYS A 448 -39.90 -58.73 -3.03
N GLU A 449 -40.12 -57.67 -2.26
CA GLU A 449 -41.32 -57.45 -1.43
C GLU A 449 -42.58 -57.25 -2.27
N ARG A 450 -42.45 -56.75 -3.51
CA ARG A 450 -43.60 -56.42 -4.39
C ARG A 450 -43.70 -57.30 -5.63
N GLY A 451 -42.90 -58.35 -5.77
CA GLY A 451 -42.91 -59.27 -6.90
C GLY A 451 -42.53 -58.61 -8.25
N LEU A 452 -41.66 -57.58 -8.21
CA LEU A 452 -41.20 -56.90 -9.42
C LEU A 452 -39.94 -57.61 -9.96
N ASP A 453 -39.70 -57.47 -11.26
CA ASP A 453 -38.59 -58.11 -11.95
C ASP A 453 -37.28 -57.25 -11.83
N MET A 454 -36.15 -57.84 -12.20
CA MET A 454 -34.86 -57.17 -12.16
C MET A 454 -34.73 -56.00 -13.16
N SER A 455 -35.57 -55.99 -14.20
CA SER A 455 -35.59 -54.89 -15.16
C SER A 455 -36.09 -53.60 -14.51
N TRP A 456 -36.97 -53.70 -13.53
CA TRP A 456 -37.40 -52.57 -12.70
C TRP A 456 -36.26 -52.02 -11.86
N VAL A 457 -35.48 -52.94 -11.27
CA VAL A 457 -34.29 -52.54 -10.43
C VAL A 457 -33.28 -51.78 -11.27
N GLU A 458 -32.97 -52.26 -12.48
CA GLU A 458 -32.02 -51.54 -13.38
C GLU A 458 -32.51 -50.15 -13.76
N ARG A 459 -33.78 -50.03 -14.12
CA ARG A 459 -34.36 -48.69 -14.44
C ARG A 459 -34.30 -47.72 -13.26
N VAL A 460 -34.53 -48.17 -12.02
CA VAL A 460 -34.42 -47.36 -10.82
C VAL A 460 -32.96 -46.93 -10.58
N VAL A 461 -31.99 -47.83 -10.78
CA VAL A 461 -30.58 -47.57 -10.61
C VAL A 461 -30.04 -46.60 -11.69
N ASP A 462 -30.57 -46.62 -12.89
CA ASP A 462 -30.19 -45.75 -14.00
C ASP A 462 -30.95 -44.38 -14.00
N GLY A 463 -31.74 -44.14 -12.93
CA GLY A 463 -32.42 -42.85 -12.71
C GLY A 463 -33.79 -42.74 -13.40
N GLU A 464 -34.29 -43.79 -14.01
CA GLU A 464 -35.66 -43.85 -14.45
C GLU A 464 -36.57 -44.09 -13.21
N MET A 465 -37.60 -43.31 -13.05
CA MET A 465 -38.62 -43.54 -12.01
C MET A 465 -39.82 -44.34 -12.58
N PRO A 466 -39.68 -45.67 -12.69
CA PRO A 466 -40.82 -46.49 -13.15
C PRO A 466 -41.89 -46.47 -12.08
N ARG A 467 -43.15 -46.23 -12.49
CA ARG A 467 -44.30 -46.36 -11.58
C ARG A 467 -44.33 -47.78 -11.02
N VAL A 468 -44.48 -47.89 -9.72
CA VAL A 468 -44.74 -49.16 -9.08
C VAL A 468 -46.18 -49.51 -9.44
N PRO A 469 -46.47 -50.69 -10.02
CA PRO A 469 -47.84 -51.07 -10.36
C PRO A 469 -48.77 -51.15 -9.13
#